data_9d39205cf3dd06a4ecab52daab4f056e
#
_entry.id   9d39205cf3dd06a4ecab52daab4f056e
#
_cell.length_a   1.000
_cell.length_b   1.000
_cell.length_c   1.000
_cell.angle_alpha   90.00
_cell.angle_beta   90.00
_cell.angle_gamma   90.00
#
_symmetry.space_group_name_H-M   'P 1'
#
loop_
_entity.id
_entity.type
_entity.pdbx_description
1 polymer ?
#
loop_
_entity_poly.entity_id
_entity_poly.type
_entity_poly.pdbx_seq_one_letter_code
_entity_poly.pdbx_strand_id
1 'polypeptide(L)'
;MATPARRSFSLTGADGGPLRGEIRAAGGSRPAVVICHGFKGFKDWGFFPVTVDRLAQAGFAAVSFNFSGSGVGEPGDSFNEPDRFRHATYSNGLKDLTVVLAELRGGGLGVQPTAIGVLGHRMGGGIAALQTAADPGIAALVTWSATARFGRLWRREQIPDWRSSGTLEIVNQRTGERLPLATDILDDLERNAERLNVLTAAAAVCAPWLVVHGVADESVPASDARDLAARAPQSRLLMIANTGHTFGIKHPWGGSTPQFDQVLEASVDWLSRHLVA
;
A
#
# COMPACT_ATOMS: atom_id res chain seq x y z
N MET A 1 9.75 22.91 -12.72
CA MET A 1 8.30 23.18 -12.65
C MET A 1 7.89 23.21 -11.17
N ALA A 2 6.95 24.08 -10.79
CA ALA A 2 6.45 24.11 -9.40
C ALA A 2 5.73 22.79 -9.07
N THR A 3 5.96 22.28 -7.85
CA THR A 3 5.25 21.08 -7.37
C THR A 3 3.75 21.40 -7.27
N PRO A 4 2.86 20.56 -7.84
CA PRO A 4 1.41 20.79 -7.77
C PRO A 4 0.89 20.91 -6.34
N ALA A 5 -0.19 21.66 -6.16
CA ALA A 5 -0.80 21.87 -4.86
C ALA A 5 -1.29 20.55 -4.25
N ARG A 6 -1.08 20.40 -2.95
CA ARG A 6 -1.61 19.31 -2.12
C ARG A 6 -3.03 19.66 -1.70
N ARG A 7 -3.96 18.72 -1.84
CA ARG A 7 -5.34 18.84 -1.36
C ARG A 7 -5.69 17.60 -0.54
N SER A 8 -6.15 17.82 0.69
CA SER A 8 -6.66 16.75 1.54
C SER A 8 -8.09 16.35 1.15
N PHE A 9 -8.46 15.10 1.41
CA PHE A 9 -9.82 14.61 1.32
C PHE A 9 -10.14 13.68 2.49
N SER A 10 -11.42 13.51 2.77
CA SER A 10 -11.93 12.54 3.73
C SER A 10 -13.15 11.85 3.13
N LEU A 11 -13.10 10.51 3.08
CA LEU A 11 -14.19 9.64 2.62
C LEU A 11 -14.70 8.80 3.80
N THR A 12 -15.76 8.03 3.60
CA THR A 12 -16.19 7.04 4.59
C THR A 12 -15.44 5.73 4.35
N GLY A 13 -14.63 5.33 5.30
CA GLY A 13 -13.87 4.08 5.26
C GLY A 13 -14.72 2.84 5.50
N ALA A 14 -14.11 1.67 5.33
CA ALA A 14 -14.78 0.38 5.49
C ALA A 14 -15.27 0.10 6.92
N ASP A 15 -14.69 0.75 7.91
CA ASP A 15 -15.09 0.70 9.32
C ASP A 15 -16.18 1.73 9.70
N GLY A 16 -16.69 2.49 8.71
CA GLY A 16 -17.65 3.58 8.91
C GLY A 16 -17.04 4.90 9.38
N GLY A 17 -15.77 4.92 9.73
CA GLY A 17 -15.04 6.12 10.13
C GLY A 17 -14.38 6.86 8.96
N PRO A 18 -13.69 7.99 9.23
CA PRO A 18 -13.04 8.76 8.19
C PRO A 18 -11.84 8.01 7.57
N LEU A 19 -11.83 7.94 6.23
CA LEU A 19 -10.71 7.49 5.41
C LEU A 19 -10.02 8.74 4.87
N ARG A 20 -8.93 9.11 5.51
CA ARG A 20 -8.20 10.36 5.26
C ARG A 20 -7.13 10.16 4.21
N GLY A 21 -7.08 11.05 3.25
CA GLY A 21 -6.07 11.01 2.20
C GLY A 21 -5.74 12.39 1.65
N GLU A 22 -4.86 12.37 0.67
CA GLU A 22 -4.49 13.56 -0.09
C GLU A 22 -4.25 13.22 -1.55
N ILE A 23 -4.47 14.21 -2.38
CA ILE A 23 -4.11 14.19 -3.79
C ILE A 23 -3.17 15.34 -4.09
N ARG A 24 -2.15 15.05 -4.88
CA ARG A 24 -1.25 16.04 -5.44
C ARG A 24 -1.31 15.98 -6.95
N ALA A 25 -1.89 17.02 -7.54
CA ALA A 25 -2.11 17.12 -8.99
C ALA A 25 -2.30 18.56 -9.43
N ALA A 26 -1.93 18.88 -10.64
CA ALA A 26 -2.23 20.17 -11.29
C ALA A 26 -3.61 20.14 -11.92
N GLY A 27 -4.65 19.62 -11.39
CA GLY A 27 -6.03 19.61 -11.93
C GLY A 27 -6.16 19.06 -13.37
N GLY A 28 -7.39 18.90 -13.84
CA GLY A 28 -7.69 18.47 -15.23
C GLY A 28 -7.62 16.96 -15.46
N SER A 29 -7.60 16.56 -16.74
CA SER A 29 -7.53 15.14 -17.15
C SER A 29 -6.07 14.67 -17.22
N ARG A 30 -5.74 13.57 -16.51
CA ARG A 30 -4.38 13.02 -16.42
C ARG A 30 -4.36 11.61 -15.87
N PRO A 31 -3.32 10.83 -16.10
CA PRO A 31 -3.17 9.54 -15.44
C PRO A 31 -3.02 9.74 -13.92
N ALA A 32 -3.55 8.78 -13.14
CA ALA A 32 -3.52 8.82 -11.70
C ALA A 32 -2.84 7.58 -11.11
N VAL A 33 -2.21 7.76 -9.93
CA VAL A 33 -1.59 6.66 -9.18
C VAL A 33 -2.08 6.71 -7.74
N VAL A 34 -2.68 5.60 -7.27
CA VAL A 34 -3.10 5.43 -5.88
C VAL A 34 -2.04 4.66 -5.11
N ILE A 35 -1.63 5.20 -3.95
CA ILE A 35 -0.55 4.65 -3.13
C ILE A 35 -1.11 4.04 -1.86
N CYS A 36 -0.78 2.75 -1.62
CA CYS A 36 -1.22 1.93 -0.50
C CYS A 36 -0.06 1.64 0.45
N HIS A 37 -0.15 2.11 1.69
CA HIS A 37 0.88 1.85 2.72
C HIS A 37 0.80 0.43 3.30
N GLY A 38 1.86 0.00 4.02
CA GLY A 38 1.93 -1.28 4.69
C GLY A 38 1.29 -1.30 6.08
N PHE A 39 1.24 -2.49 6.70
CA PHE A 39 0.82 -2.66 8.10
C PHE A 39 1.73 -1.87 9.05
N LYS A 40 1.17 -1.15 10.01
CA LYS A 40 1.83 -0.15 10.87
C LYS A 40 2.46 1.02 10.10
N GLY A 41 2.08 1.20 8.85
CA GLY A 41 2.43 2.36 8.06
C GLY A 41 1.30 3.37 8.01
N PHE A 42 1.56 4.49 7.40
CA PHE A 42 0.60 5.54 7.09
C PHE A 42 1.08 6.34 5.87
N LYS A 43 0.20 7.14 5.28
CA LYS A 43 0.46 7.85 4.01
C LYS A 43 1.67 8.79 4.04
N ASP A 44 2.05 9.29 5.22
CA ASP A 44 3.17 10.21 5.41
C ASP A 44 4.44 9.52 5.95
N TRP A 45 4.44 8.18 6.03
CA TRP A 45 5.60 7.44 6.52
C TRP A 45 6.79 7.53 5.54
N GLY A 46 7.94 7.98 6.05
CA GLY A 46 9.25 7.91 5.38
C GLY A 46 9.22 8.32 3.90
N PHE A 47 9.24 7.35 3.00
CA PHE A 47 9.34 7.57 1.57
C PHE A 47 8.04 8.00 0.86
N PHE A 48 6.86 7.83 1.47
CA PHE A 48 5.61 8.09 0.74
C PHE A 48 5.43 9.54 0.31
N PRO A 49 5.70 10.57 1.14
CA PRO A 49 5.56 11.95 0.70
C PRO A 49 6.45 12.30 -0.50
N VAL A 50 7.70 11.80 -0.51
CA VAL A 50 8.63 12.00 -1.62
C VAL A 50 8.16 11.26 -2.88
N THR A 51 7.60 10.06 -2.71
CA THR A 51 7.00 9.28 -3.82
C THR A 51 5.83 10.03 -4.45
N VAL A 52 4.92 10.57 -3.61
CA VAL A 52 3.80 11.42 -4.06
C VAL A 52 4.29 12.62 -4.85
N ASP A 53 5.32 13.31 -4.33
CA ASP A 53 5.91 14.47 -5.00
C ASP A 53 6.53 14.11 -6.33
N ARG A 54 7.28 13.03 -6.39
CA ARG A 54 7.95 12.59 -7.61
C ARG A 54 6.97 12.15 -8.70
N LEU A 55 5.90 11.45 -8.33
CA LEU A 55 4.81 11.10 -9.24
C LEU A 55 4.08 12.34 -9.75
N ALA A 56 3.76 13.31 -8.87
CA ALA A 56 3.12 14.55 -9.28
C ALA A 56 3.99 15.39 -10.22
N GLN A 57 5.32 15.43 -9.99
CA GLN A 57 6.29 16.06 -10.88
C GLN A 57 6.38 15.35 -12.25
N ALA A 58 6.17 14.04 -12.28
CA ALA A 58 6.10 13.26 -13.52
C ALA A 58 4.76 13.40 -14.26
N GLY A 59 3.82 14.22 -13.77
CA GLY A 59 2.56 14.52 -14.44
C GLY A 59 1.35 13.71 -13.96
N PHE A 60 1.53 12.82 -13.00
CA PHE A 60 0.43 12.02 -12.44
C PHE A 60 -0.42 12.82 -11.43
N ALA A 61 -1.67 12.44 -11.28
CA ALA A 61 -2.42 12.71 -10.07
C ALA A 61 -2.02 11.65 -9.02
N ALA A 62 -1.18 12.02 -8.05
CA ALA A 62 -0.72 11.11 -7.01
C ALA A 62 -1.66 11.17 -5.81
N VAL A 63 -2.29 10.05 -5.48
CA VAL A 63 -3.26 9.90 -4.37
C VAL A 63 -2.65 9.02 -3.31
N SER A 64 -2.55 9.50 -2.07
CA SER A 64 -2.16 8.70 -0.92
C SER A 64 -3.23 8.79 0.17
N PHE A 65 -3.44 7.72 0.91
CA PHE A 65 -4.46 7.68 1.96
C PHE A 65 -4.02 6.75 3.09
N ASN A 66 -4.63 6.96 4.27
CA ASN A 66 -4.53 6.02 5.38
C ASN A 66 -5.67 5.01 5.29
N PHE A 67 -5.36 3.72 5.30
CA PHE A 67 -6.38 2.70 5.50
C PHE A 67 -7.15 2.97 6.79
N SER A 68 -8.46 2.71 6.80
CA SER A 68 -9.33 2.97 7.95
C SER A 68 -8.81 2.32 9.25
N GLY A 69 -8.26 1.11 9.14
CA GLY A 69 -7.63 0.39 10.26
C GLY A 69 -6.15 0.78 10.53
N SER A 70 -5.64 1.89 9.99
CA SER A 70 -4.24 2.30 10.26
C SER A 70 -4.00 2.72 11.70
N GLY A 71 -5.05 3.21 12.39
CA GLY A 71 -4.95 3.78 13.74
C GLY A 71 -4.32 5.18 13.79
N VAL A 72 -4.07 5.77 12.62
CA VAL A 72 -3.46 7.10 12.51
C VAL A 72 -4.53 8.14 12.21
N GLY A 73 -4.79 8.99 13.20
CA GLY A 73 -5.71 10.13 13.11
C GLY A 73 -5.00 11.44 12.77
N GLU A 74 -5.65 12.57 13.08
CA GLU A 74 -5.01 13.88 12.96
C GLU A 74 -4.08 14.15 14.18
N PRO A 75 -2.91 14.75 14.00
CA PRO A 75 -2.38 15.41 12.79
C PRO A 75 -1.76 14.51 11.72
N GLY A 76 -1.81 13.17 11.82
CA GLY A 76 -1.45 12.28 10.71
C GLY A 76 -0.09 11.57 10.83
N ASP A 77 0.60 11.68 11.96
CA ASP A 77 1.92 11.10 12.23
C ASP A 77 1.99 10.21 13.48
N SER A 78 0.88 10.07 14.19
CA SER A 78 0.78 9.28 15.44
C SER A 78 -0.42 8.33 15.43
N PHE A 79 -0.27 7.21 16.15
CA PHE A 79 -1.30 6.17 16.27
C PHE A 79 -2.30 6.53 17.40
N ASN A 80 -2.99 7.64 17.22
CA ASN A 80 -3.92 8.20 18.20
C ASN A 80 -5.38 7.71 18.07
N GLU A 81 -5.63 6.80 17.14
CA GLU A 81 -6.92 6.08 16.98
C GLU A 81 -6.72 4.55 17.20
N PRO A 82 -6.26 4.10 18.41
CA PRO A 82 -5.87 2.71 18.64
C PRO A 82 -7.03 1.71 18.50
N ASP A 83 -8.27 2.13 18.75
CA ASP A 83 -9.44 1.27 18.58
C ASP A 83 -9.69 0.92 17.12
N ARG A 84 -9.41 1.83 16.19
CA ARG A 84 -9.48 1.55 14.74
C ARG A 84 -8.39 0.57 14.31
N PHE A 85 -7.17 0.72 14.87
CA PHE A 85 -6.10 -0.24 14.64
C PHE A 85 -6.45 -1.62 15.19
N ARG A 86 -7.07 -1.66 16.37
CA ARG A 86 -7.50 -2.89 17.04
C ARG A 86 -8.34 -3.78 16.13
N HIS A 87 -9.26 -3.19 15.38
CA HIS A 87 -10.21 -3.89 14.50
C HIS A 87 -9.84 -3.87 13.01
N ALA A 88 -8.56 -3.61 12.72
CA ALA A 88 -8.05 -3.65 11.35
C ALA A 88 -8.20 -5.05 10.74
N THR A 89 -8.67 -5.12 9.49
CA THR A 89 -8.73 -6.35 8.70
C THR A 89 -8.24 -6.14 7.27
N TYR A 90 -7.86 -7.22 6.59
CA TYR A 90 -7.45 -7.15 5.18
C TYR A 90 -8.63 -6.82 4.27
N SER A 91 -9.82 -7.36 4.58
CA SER A 91 -11.04 -7.07 3.85
C SER A 91 -11.45 -5.61 3.93
N ASN A 92 -11.26 -4.96 5.09
CA ASN A 92 -11.48 -3.52 5.22
C ASN A 92 -10.48 -2.73 4.37
N GLY A 93 -9.20 -3.10 4.40
CA GLY A 93 -8.20 -2.46 3.53
C GLY A 93 -8.52 -2.58 2.04
N LEU A 94 -9.04 -3.73 1.59
CA LEU A 94 -9.48 -3.91 0.21
C LEU A 94 -10.70 -3.03 -0.13
N LYS A 95 -11.67 -2.91 0.77
CA LYS A 95 -12.83 -2.01 0.61
C LYS A 95 -12.40 -0.54 0.59
N ASP A 96 -11.48 -0.14 1.46
CA ASP A 96 -10.95 1.23 1.48
C ASP A 96 -10.33 1.61 0.13
N LEU A 97 -9.50 0.74 -0.44
CA LEU A 97 -8.92 0.97 -1.76
C LEU A 97 -10.02 1.06 -2.84
N THR A 98 -11.05 0.22 -2.76
CA THR A 98 -12.20 0.29 -3.68
C THR A 98 -12.92 1.64 -3.57
N VAL A 99 -13.14 2.16 -2.36
CA VAL A 99 -13.77 3.47 -2.12
C VAL A 99 -12.93 4.60 -2.73
N VAL A 100 -11.61 4.61 -2.50
CA VAL A 100 -10.70 5.63 -3.07
C VAL A 100 -10.70 5.57 -4.61
N LEU A 101 -10.66 4.38 -5.20
CA LEU A 101 -10.71 4.21 -6.65
C LEU A 101 -12.03 4.67 -7.25
N ALA A 102 -13.17 4.40 -6.60
CA ALA A 102 -14.48 4.84 -7.04
C ALA A 102 -14.59 6.38 -7.02
N GLU A 103 -14.15 7.02 -5.92
CA GLU A 103 -14.16 8.47 -5.78
C GLU A 103 -13.25 9.14 -6.82
N LEU A 104 -12.06 8.57 -7.05
CA LEU A 104 -11.13 9.05 -8.06
C LEU A 104 -11.75 8.97 -9.47
N ARG A 105 -12.38 7.85 -9.83
CA ARG A 105 -13.03 7.64 -11.13
C ARG A 105 -14.22 8.57 -11.34
N GLY A 106 -14.98 8.84 -10.28
CA GLY A 106 -16.10 9.78 -10.29
C GLY A 106 -15.67 11.25 -10.41
N GLY A 107 -14.39 11.55 -10.34
CA GLY A 107 -13.89 12.93 -10.36
C GLY A 107 -14.01 13.68 -9.03
N GLY A 108 -14.49 13.03 -7.97
CA GLY A 108 -14.70 13.62 -6.65
C GLY A 108 -13.41 14.14 -6.01
N LEU A 109 -12.25 13.57 -6.39
CA LEU A 109 -10.95 14.09 -6.00
C LEU A 109 -10.47 15.28 -6.86
N GLY A 110 -11.32 15.83 -7.74
CA GLY A 110 -11.05 17.04 -8.54
C GLY A 110 -10.05 16.84 -9.69
N VAL A 111 -9.93 15.60 -10.16
CA VAL A 111 -9.20 15.20 -11.38
C VAL A 111 -10.04 14.18 -12.13
N GLN A 112 -9.88 14.13 -13.46
CA GLN A 112 -10.45 13.06 -14.29
C GLN A 112 -9.33 12.13 -14.71
N PRO A 113 -9.25 10.89 -14.17
CA PRO A 113 -8.17 9.99 -14.51
C PRO A 113 -8.32 9.46 -15.94
N THR A 114 -7.29 9.62 -16.77
CA THR A 114 -7.23 9.01 -18.12
C THR A 114 -6.87 7.54 -18.06
N ALA A 115 -6.07 7.16 -17.07
CA ALA A 115 -5.69 5.80 -16.71
C ALA A 115 -5.36 5.76 -15.21
N ILE A 116 -5.52 4.61 -14.56
CA ILE A 116 -5.24 4.45 -13.13
C ILE A 116 -4.20 3.37 -12.94
N GLY A 117 -3.13 3.70 -12.19
CA GLY A 117 -2.17 2.77 -11.63
C GLY A 117 -2.30 2.67 -10.12
N VAL A 118 -1.82 1.58 -9.57
CA VAL A 118 -1.74 1.39 -8.11
C VAL A 118 -0.30 1.06 -7.72
N LEU A 119 0.19 1.68 -6.63
CA LEU A 119 1.46 1.37 -6.00
C LEU A 119 1.22 0.92 -4.57
N GLY A 120 1.71 -0.26 -4.18
CA GLY A 120 1.50 -0.78 -2.84
C GLY A 120 2.79 -1.27 -2.18
N HIS A 121 2.95 -0.97 -0.88
CA HIS A 121 4.06 -1.46 -0.06
C HIS A 121 3.58 -2.51 0.95
N ARG A 122 4.32 -3.62 1.08
CA ARG A 122 4.09 -4.68 2.06
C ARG A 122 2.65 -5.23 2.00
N MET A 123 1.85 -5.09 3.09
CA MET A 123 0.42 -5.42 3.14
C MET A 123 -0.36 -4.66 2.05
N GLY A 124 -0.11 -3.36 1.90
CA GLY A 124 -0.72 -2.55 0.84
C GLY A 124 -0.38 -3.05 -0.57
N GLY A 125 0.79 -3.68 -0.76
CA GLY A 125 1.15 -4.37 -2.00
C GLY A 125 0.30 -5.61 -2.27
N GLY A 126 0.04 -6.41 -1.23
CA GLY A 126 -0.89 -7.55 -1.34
C GLY A 126 -2.33 -7.11 -1.63
N ILE A 127 -2.81 -6.06 -0.95
CA ILE A 127 -4.13 -5.47 -1.19
C ILE A 127 -4.23 -4.90 -2.61
N ALA A 128 -3.19 -4.20 -3.08
CA ALA A 128 -3.12 -3.67 -4.44
C ALA A 128 -3.19 -4.79 -5.50
N ALA A 129 -2.50 -5.91 -5.27
CA ALA A 129 -2.55 -7.07 -6.17
C ALA A 129 -3.95 -7.70 -6.22
N LEU A 130 -4.60 -7.89 -5.06
CA LEU A 130 -5.99 -8.38 -4.97
C LEU A 130 -6.96 -7.46 -5.73
N GLN A 131 -6.85 -6.15 -5.52
CA GLN A 131 -7.72 -5.17 -6.19
C GLN A 131 -7.46 -5.15 -7.69
N THR A 132 -6.21 -5.18 -8.13
CA THR A 132 -5.88 -5.17 -9.57
C THR A 132 -6.36 -6.43 -10.29
N ALA A 133 -6.33 -7.59 -9.63
CA ALA A 133 -6.88 -8.82 -10.18
C ALA A 133 -8.42 -8.77 -10.35
N ALA A 134 -9.11 -8.05 -9.47
CA ALA A 134 -10.58 -7.92 -9.47
C ALA A 134 -11.09 -6.74 -10.32
N ASP A 135 -10.22 -5.81 -10.69
CA ASP A 135 -10.60 -4.54 -11.33
C ASP A 135 -9.80 -4.29 -12.61
N PRO A 136 -10.32 -4.67 -13.77
CA PRO A 136 -9.64 -4.48 -15.06
C PRO A 136 -9.46 -2.99 -15.45
N GLY A 137 -10.07 -2.06 -14.75
CA GLY A 137 -9.87 -0.62 -14.92
C GLY A 137 -8.56 -0.10 -14.29
N ILE A 138 -7.77 -0.96 -13.64
CA ILE A 138 -6.41 -0.64 -13.19
C ILE A 138 -5.43 -1.04 -14.30
N ALA A 139 -4.78 -0.04 -14.89
CA ALA A 139 -3.96 -0.21 -16.08
C ALA A 139 -2.49 -0.57 -15.79
N ALA A 140 -1.99 -0.34 -14.57
CA ALA A 140 -0.64 -0.72 -14.15
C ALA A 140 -0.54 -0.94 -12.64
N LEU A 141 0.31 -1.88 -12.24
CA LEU A 141 0.60 -2.17 -10.84
C LEU A 141 2.10 -2.05 -10.55
N VAL A 142 2.43 -1.45 -9.41
CA VAL A 142 3.77 -1.47 -8.83
C VAL A 142 3.67 -1.96 -7.39
N THR A 143 4.53 -2.88 -7.00
CA THR A 143 4.58 -3.31 -5.60
C THR A 143 6.00 -3.27 -5.06
N TRP A 144 6.13 -2.76 -3.83
CA TRP A 144 7.38 -2.66 -3.09
C TRP A 144 7.34 -3.59 -1.88
N SER A 145 8.27 -4.53 -1.79
CA SER A 145 8.38 -5.47 -0.67
C SER A 145 7.01 -6.09 -0.29
N ALA A 146 6.19 -6.41 -1.30
CA ALA A 146 4.82 -6.88 -1.11
C ALA A 146 4.77 -8.28 -0.49
N THR A 147 3.82 -8.50 0.43
CA THR A 147 3.55 -9.84 0.94
C THR A 147 2.72 -10.64 -0.07
N ALA A 148 3.15 -11.87 -0.34
CA ALA A 148 2.41 -12.83 -1.13
C ALA A 148 1.41 -13.64 -0.29
N ARG A 149 1.54 -13.60 1.03
CA ARG A 149 0.72 -14.39 1.97
C ARG A 149 0.51 -13.63 3.27
N PHE A 150 -0.68 -13.11 3.50
CA PHE A 150 -1.01 -12.35 4.72
C PHE A 150 -0.79 -13.14 6.01
N GLY A 151 -1.04 -14.46 6.02
CA GLY A 151 -0.81 -15.30 7.19
C GLY A 151 0.66 -15.39 7.65
N ARG A 152 1.62 -14.99 6.79
CA ARG A 152 3.05 -14.93 7.18
C ARG A 152 3.43 -13.66 7.94
N LEU A 153 2.55 -12.67 8.02
CA LEU A 153 2.78 -11.46 8.83
C LEU A 153 2.77 -11.77 10.33
N TRP A 154 2.26 -12.94 10.71
CA TRP A 154 2.10 -13.36 12.10
C TRP A 154 2.96 -14.59 12.40
N ARG A 155 3.59 -14.59 13.57
CA ARG A 155 4.31 -15.76 14.05
C ARG A 155 3.29 -16.82 14.50
N ARG A 156 3.39 -18.01 13.99
CA ARG A 156 2.45 -19.10 14.26
C ARG A 156 2.35 -19.43 15.75
N GLU A 157 3.46 -19.31 16.47
CA GLU A 157 3.57 -19.58 17.90
C GLU A 157 2.76 -18.60 18.74
N GLN A 158 2.49 -17.40 18.27
CA GLN A 158 1.72 -16.36 18.96
C GLN A 158 0.20 -16.53 18.81
N ILE A 159 -0.25 -17.26 17.78
CA ILE A 159 -1.67 -17.33 17.43
C ILE A 159 -2.53 -17.96 18.56
N PRO A 160 -2.13 -19.07 19.20
CA PRO A 160 -2.92 -19.66 20.29
C PRO A 160 -3.13 -18.69 21.47
N ASP A 161 -2.09 -18.03 21.92
CA ASP A 161 -2.15 -17.06 23.01
C ASP A 161 -2.95 -15.82 22.62
N TRP A 162 -2.77 -15.34 21.38
CA TRP A 162 -3.56 -14.23 20.85
C TRP A 162 -5.05 -14.55 20.79
N ARG A 163 -5.42 -15.77 20.35
CA ARG A 163 -6.81 -16.20 20.33
C ARG A 163 -7.39 -16.34 21.74
N SER A 164 -6.61 -16.83 22.69
CA SER A 164 -7.03 -16.99 24.09
C SER A 164 -7.24 -15.64 24.79
N SER A 165 -6.33 -14.69 24.58
CA SER A 165 -6.40 -13.35 25.19
C SER A 165 -7.34 -12.39 24.44
N GLY A 166 -7.69 -12.71 23.17
CA GLY A 166 -8.47 -11.86 22.28
C GLY A 166 -7.71 -10.67 21.70
N THR A 167 -6.47 -10.41 22.16
CA THR A 167 -5.69 -9.24 21.71
C THR A 167 -4.19 -9.55 21.70
N LEU A 168 -3.52 -9.13 20.62
CA LEU A 168 -2.06 -9.08 20.50
C LEU A 168 -1.59 -7.64 20.65
N GLU A 169 -0.62 -7.38 21.51
CA GLU A 169 0.05 -6.08 21.59
C GLU A 169 1.16 -5.99 20.55
N ILE A 170 1.05 -5.04 19.66
CA ILE A 170 2.05 -4.73 18.63
C ILE A 170 2.87 -3.54 19.10
N VAL A 171 4.15 -3.75 19.33
CA VAL A 171 5.06 -2.65 19.71
C VAL A 171 5.47 -1.88 18.46
N ASN A 172 5.24 -0.57 18.49
CA ASN A 172 5.84 0.35 17.53
C ASN A 172 7.29 0.60 17.93
N GLN A 173 8.23 0.01 17.22
CA GLN A 173 9.67 0.08 17.57
C GLN A 173 10.24 1.51 17.56
N ARG A 174 9.58 2.45 16.87
CA ARG A 174 10.02 3.84 16.79
C ARG A 174 9.60 4.66 18.01
N THR A 175 8.37 4.46 18.49
CA THR A 175 7.77 5.29 19.55
C THR A 175 7.66 4.55 20.88
N GLY A 176 7.83 3.23 20.90
CA GLY A 176 7.57 2.39 22.06
C GLY A 176 6.08 2.17 22.36
N GLU A 177 5.18 2.76 21.57
CA GLU A 177 3.72 2.60 21.74
C GLU A 177 3.31 1.15 21.57
N ARG A 178 2.35 0.73 22.41
CA ARG A 178 1.71 -0.58 22.31
C ARG A 178 0.37 -0.43 21.62
N LEU A 179 0.24 -1.01 20.45
CA LEU A 179 -0.96 -0.97 19.64
C LEU A 179 -1.72 -2.28 19.80
N PRO A 180 -2.96 -2.26 20.28
CA PRO A 180 -3.75 -3.47 20.43
C PRO A 180 -4.25 -3.94 19.08
N LEU A 181 -4.20 -5.25 18.83
CA LEU A 181 -4.77 -5.87 17.62
C LEU A 181 -5.64 -7.05 18.04
N ALA A 182 -6.94 -6.98 17.80
CA ALA A 182 -7.89 -8.04 18.08
C ALA A 182 -7.76 -9.20 17.09
N THR A 183 -8.43 -10.32 17.36
CA THR A 183 -8.41 -11.50 16.50
C THR A 183 -9.19 -11.33 15.20
N ASP A 184 -9.89 -10.21 15.01
CA ASP A 184 -10.67 -9.91 13.79
C ASP A 184 -9.87 -10.12 12.50
N ILE A 185 -8.58 -9.75 12.50
CA ILE A 185 -7.70 -9.91 11.34
C ILE A 185 -7.40 -11.39 11.02
N LEU A 186 -7.33 -12.24 12.04
CA LEU A 186 -7.17 -13.69 11.86
C LEU A 186 -8.47 -14.31 11.35
N ASP A 187 -9.59 -13.91 11.94
CA ASP A 187 -10.93 -14.37 11.57
C ASP A 187 -11.29 -13.93 10.14
N ASP A 188 -10.90 -12.72 9.76
CA ASP A 188 -11.07 -12.22 8.39
C ASP A 188 -10.29 -13.08 7.40
N LEU A 189 -9.04 -13.38 7.71
CA LEU A 189 -8.18 -14.20 6.85
C LEU A 189 -8.72 -15.63 6.69
N GLU A 190 -9.25 -16.22 7.75
CA GLU A 190 -9.83 -17.57 7.72
C GLU A 190 -11.15 -17.59 6.94
N ARG A 191 -12.07 -16.66 7.24
CA ARG A 191 -13.38 -16.58 6.58
C ARG A 191 -13.30 -16.19 5.11
N ASN A 192 -12.29 -15.43 4.72
CA ASN A 192 -12.11 -14.89 3.37
C ASN A 192 -10.86 -15.47 2.67
N ALA A 193 -10.41 -16.67 3.04
CA ALA A 193 -9.14 -17.26 2.61
C ALA A 193 -8.96 -17.28 1.08
N GLU A 194 -10.02 -17.60 0.33
CA GLU A 194 -10.00 -17.59 -1.15
C GLU A 194 -9.87 -16.18 -1.70
N ARG A 195 -10.69 -15.24 -1.22
CA ARG A 195 -10.70 -13.85 -1.67
C ARG A 195 -9.43 -13.12 -1.30
N LEU A 196 -8.79 -13.46 -0.19
CA LEU A 196 -7.55 -12.86 0.32
C LEU A 196 -6.29 -13.63 -0.13
N ASN A 197 -6.41 -14.55 -1.07
CA ASN A 197 -5.28 -15.30 -1.61
C ASN A 197 -4.53 -14.48 -2.67
N VAL A 198 -3.49 -13.78 -2.23
CA VAL A 198 -2.68 -12.90 -3.09
C VAL A 198 -2.00 -13.67 -4.22
N LEU A 199 -1.59 -14.93 -4.00
CA LEU A 199 -0.95 -15.74 -5.04
C LEU A 199 -1.93 -16.19 -6.13
N THR A 200 -3.16 -16.48 -5.76
CA THR A 200 -4.23 -16.79 -6.74
C THR A 200 -4.57 -15.51 -7.53
N ALA A 201 -4.68 -14.39 -6.83
CA ALA A 201 -4.90 -13.10 -7.48
C ALA A 201 -3.77 -12.71 -8.44
N ALA A 202 -2.51 -12.97 -8.08
CA ALA A 202 -1.37 -12.67 -8.94
C ALA A 202 -1.47 -13.34 -10.32
N ALA A 203 -1.98 -14.56 -10.39
CA ALA A 203 -2.20 -15.25 -11.65
C ALA A 203 -3.32 -14.63 -12.52
N ALA A 204 -4.22 -13.86 -11.90
CA ALA A 204 -5.32 -13.18 -12.57
C ALA A 204 -5.02 -11.71 -12.89
N VAL A 205 -3.90 -11.15 -12.44
CA VAL A 205 -3.48 -9.77 -12.77
C VAL A 205 -3.09 -9.71 -14.25
N CYS A 206 -3.94 -9.09 -15.06
CA CYS A 206 -3.67 -8.86 -16.49
C CYS A 206 -2.93 -7.53 -16.75
N ALA A 207 -2.92 -6.60 -15.79
CA ALA A 207 -2.20 -5.35 -15.91
C ALA A 207 -0.68 -5.56 -15.84
N PRO A 208 0.13 -4.80 -16.58
CA PRO A 208 1.58 -4.79 -16.40
C PRO A 208 1.97 -4.52 -14.93
N TRP A 209 2.78 -5.39 -14.36
CA TRP A 209 3.13 -5.37 -12.95
C TRP A 209 4.64 -5.31 -12.71
N LEU A 210 5.14 -4.24 -12.08
CA LEU A 210 6.51 -4.16 -11.58
C LEU A 210 6.56 -4.64 -10.13
N VAL A 211 7.20 -5.76 -9.88
CA VAL A 211 7.45 -6.32 -8.54
C VAL A 211 8.84 -5.91 -8.10
N VAL A 212 8.95 -5.03 -7.09
CA VAL A 212 10.24 -4.55 -6.55
C VAL A 212 10.47 -5.09 -5.15
N HIS A 213 11.68 -5.61 -4.86
CA HIS A 213 11.99 -6.17 -3.55
C HIS A 213 13.47 -6.01 -3.17
N GLY A 214 13.74 -5.70 -1.91
CA GLY A 214 15.10 -5.70 -1.38
C GLY A 214 15.63 -7.12 -1.13
N VAL A 215 16.83 -7.43 -1.59
CA VAL A 215 17.41 -8.80 -1.45
C VAL A 215 17.57 -9.20 0.01
N ALA A 216 17.88 -8.24 0.88
CA ALA A 216 18.08 -8.44 2.31
C ALA A 216 16.85 -8.09 3.16
N ASP A 217 15.63 -8.22 2.62
CA ASP A 217 14.40 -7.96 3.35
C ASP A 217 14.14 -9.05 4.41
N GLU A 218 14.23 -8.65 5.69
CA GLU A 218 13.98 -9.52 6.85
C GLU A 218 12.52 -9.51 7.31
N SER A 219 11.72 -8.57 6.81
CA SER A 219 10.29 -8.43 7.17
C SER A 219 9.37 -9.23 6.27
N VAL A 220 9.65 -9.22 4.96
CA VAL A 220 8.94 -10.00 3.95
C VAL A 220 9.99 -10.77 3.15
N PRO A 221 9.95 -12.10 3.12
CA PRO A 221 10.96 -12.90 2.42
C PRO A 221 11.00 -12.56 0.92
N ALA A 222 12.20 -12.46 0.36
CA ALA A 222 12.39 -12.23 -1.08
C ALA A 222 11.75 -13.32 -1.97
N SER A 223 11.43 -14.49 -1.40
CA SER A 223 10.64 -15.53 -2.06
C SER A 223 9.22 -15.06 -2.39
N ASP A 224 8.63 -14.16 -1.59
CA ASP A 224 7.29 -13.63 -1.87
C ASP A 224 7.26 -12.85 -3.19
N ALA A 225 8.28 -12.02 -3.45
CA ALA A 225 8.38 -11.32 -4.73
C ALA A 225 8.59 -12.26 -5.92
N ARG A 226 9.40 -13.30 -5.76
CA ARG A 226 9.62 -14.33 -6.79
C ARG A 226 8.33 -15.11 -7.07
N ASP A 227 7.60 -15.49 -6.02
CA ASP A 227 6.33 -16.21 -6.12
C ASP A 227 5.26 -15.37 -6.84
N LEU A 228 5.17 -14.06 -6.54
CA LEU A 228 4.26 -13.13 -7.21
C LEU A 228 4.61 -12.98 -8.68
N ALA A 229 5.88 -12.70 -8.99
CA ALA A 229 6.35 -12.50 -10.35
C ALA A 229 6.22 -13.78 -11.21
N ALA A 230 6.47 -14.95 -10.63
CA ALA A 230 6.34 -16.22 -11.34
C ALA A 230 4.88 -16.57 -11.72
N ARG A 231 3.89 -15.99 -11.03
CA ARG A 231 2.46 -16.25 -11.31
C ARG A 231 1.84 -15.20 -12.20
N ALA A 232 2.28 -13.95 -12.11
CA ALA A 232 1.69 -12.82 -12.84
C ALA A 232 2.14 -12.81 -14.31
N PRO A 233 1.21 -12.89 -15.29
CA PRO A 233 1.54 -13.08 -16.71
C PRO A 233 2.36 -11.94 -17.33
N GLN A 234 2.16 -10.71 -16.84
CA GLN A 234 2.80 -9.49 -17.36
C GLN A 234 3.66 -8.82 -16.28
N SER A 235 4.38 -9.61 -15.49
CA SER A 235 5.23 -9.08 -14.45
C SER A 235 6.68 -8.88 -14.89
N ARG A 236 7.31 -7.87 -14.25
CA ARG A 236 8.76 -7.69 -14.23
C ARG A 236 9.23 -7.68 -12.79
N LEU A 237 10.16 -8.57 -12.46
CA LEU A 237 10.80 -8.63 -11.14
C LEU A 237 12.05 -7.74 -11.12
N LEU A 238 12.14 -6.85 -10.14
CA LEU A 238 13.31 -6.01 -9.86
C LEU A 238 13.79 -6.26 -8.43
N MET A 239 14.89 -7.00 -8.29
CA MET A 239 15.54 -7.25 -7.02
C MET A 239 16.61 -6.19 -6.76
N ILE A 240 16.51 -5.49 -5.63
CA ILE A 240 17.45 -4.43 -5.24
C ILE A 240 18.49 -5.01 -4.30
N ALA A 241 19.74 -4.99 -4.72
CA ALA A 241 20.86 -5.49 -3.92
C ALA A 241 21.16 -4.60 -2.70
N ASN A 242 21.77 -5.17 -1.68
CA ASN A 242 22.29 -4.49 -0.50
C ASN A 242 21.22 -3.62 0.24
N THR A 243 19.97 -4.03 0.22
CA THR A 243 18.92 -3.32 0.93
C THR A 243 17.81 -4.27 1.39
N GLY A 244 17.12 -3.84 2.45
CA GLY A 244 16.00 -4.56 3.06
C GLY A 244 14.64 -3.94 2.73
N HIS A 245 13.72 -4.06 3.69
CA HIS A 245 12.29 -3.83 3.57
C HIS A 245 11.87 -2.43 3.12
N THR A 246 12.61 -1.41 3.52
CA THR A 246 12.29 0.01 3.23
C THR A 246 13.33 0.68 2.35
N PHE A 247 14.16 -0.12 1.67
CA PHE A 247 15.21 0.36 0.77
C PHE A 247 16.18 1.35 1.44
N GLY A 248 16.41 1.15 2.78
CA GLY A 248 17.27 1.99 3.61
C GLY A 248 16.60 3.26 4.14
N ILE A 249 15.35 3.54 3.78
CA ILE A 249 14.62 4.71 4.27
C ILE A 249 14.08 4.48 5.68
N LYS A 250 14.13 5.54 6.49
CA LYS A 250 13.62 5.61 7.86
C LYS A 250 12.48 6.62 7.96
N HIS A 251 11.79 6.58 9.08
CA HIS A 251 10.85 7.62 9.47
C HIS A 251 11.26 8.19 10.82
N PRO A 252 11.30 9.54 11.00
CA PRO A 252 11.06 10.58 9.99
C PRO A 252 12.03 10.52 8.80
N TRP A 253 11.64 11.14 7.68
CA TRP A 253 12.47 11.21 6.48
C TRP A 253 13.82 11.88 6.79
N GLY A 254 14.90 11.16 6.52
CA GLY A 254 16.27 11.63 6.77
C GLY A 254 17.11 11.79 5.49
N GLY A 255 16.46 11.72 4.33
CA GLY A 255 17.13 11.75 3.03
C GLY A 255 16.96 10.46 2.25
N SER A 256 17.31 10.50 0.97
CA SER A 256 17.24 9.34 0.06
C SER A 256 18.44 8.42 0.21
N THR A 257 18.30 7.21 -0.34
CA THR A 257 19.40 6.26 -0.54
C THR A 257 19.49 5.91 -2.02
N PRO A 258 20.66 5.50 -2.53
CA PRO A 258 20.79 5.06 -3.93
C PRO A 258 19.84 3.92 -4.28
N GLN A 259 19.55 3.03 -3.31
CA GLN A 259 18.62 1.93 -3.49
C GLN A 259 17.18 2.42 -3.63
N PHE A 260 16.75 3.37 -2.80
CA PHE A 260 15.42 3.95 -2.90
C PHE A 260 15.27 4.78 -4.18
N ASP A 261 16.30 5.54 -4.57
CA ASP A 261 16.29 6.28 -5.84
C ASP A 261 16.08 5.34 -7.02
N GLN A 262 16.77 4.20 -7.07
CA GLN A 262 16.59 3.17 -8.08
C GLN A 262 15.15 2.62 -8.10
N VAL A 263 14.56 2.36 -6.92
CA VAL A 263 13.19 1.87 -6.78
C VAL A 263 12.19 2.92 -7.30
N LEU A 264 12.37 4.16 -6.89
CA LEU A 264 11.47 5.26 -7.24
C LEU A 264 11.52 5.57 -8.74
N GLU A 265 12.70 5.67 -9.33
CA GLU A 265 12.89 5.88 -10.77
C GLU A 265 12.29 4.75 -11.59
N ALA A 266 12.60 3.49 -11.26
CA ALA A 266 12.03 2.33 -11.95
C ALA A 266 10.49 2.31 -11.87
N SER A 267 9.92 2.75 -10.75
CA SER A 267 8.47 2.81 -10.55
C SER A 267 7.83 3.92 -11.38
N VAL A 268 8.43 5.11 -11.40
CA VAL A 268 7.95 6.24 -12.23
C VAL A 268 8.04 5.90 -13.71
N ASP A 269 9.14 5.31 -14.16
CA ASP A 269 9.33 4.90 -15.55
C ASP A 269 8.31 3.83 -15.97
N TRP A 270 8.04 2.84 -15.08
CA TRP A 270 7.04 1.81 -15.31
C TRP A 270 5.64 2.41 -15.48
N LEU A 271 5.23 3.25 -14.53
CA LEU A 271 3.93 3.91 -14.56
C LEU A 271 3.80 4.85 -15.78
N SER A 272 4.85 5.60 -16.12
CA SER A 272 4.85 6.47 -17.29
C SER A 272 4.66 5.67 -18.58
N ARG A 273 5.33 4.54 -18.72
CA ARG A 273 5.24 3.66 -19.90
C ARG A 273 3.85 3.06 -20.11
N HIS A 274 3.12 2.78 -19.02
CA HIS A 274 1.87 2.04 -19.08
C HIS A 274 0.62 2.89 -18.82
N LEU A 275 0.76 4.13 -18.33
CA LEU A 275 -0.37 5.01 -18.04
C LEU A 275 -0.42 6.26 -18.91
N VAL A 276 0.70 6.63 -19.56
CA VAL A 276 0.76 7.78 -20.45
C VAL A 276 0.72 7.25 -21.88
N ALA A 277 -0.40 7.53 -22.57
CA ALA A 277 -0.58 7.17 -24.00
C ALA A 277 0.16 8.16 -24.89
#